data_4b62ae35cd5fdd991d070ef37167e27b
#
_entry.id   4b62ae35cd5fdd991d070ef37167e27b
#
_cell.length_a   1.000
_cell.length_b   1.000
_cell.length_c   1.000
_cell.angle_alpha   90.00
_cell.angle_beta   90.00
_cell.angle_gamma   90.00
#
_symmetry.space_group_name_H-M   'P 1'
#
loop_
_entity.id
_entity.type
_entity.pdbx_description
1 polymer ?
#
loop_
_entity_poly.entity_id
_entity_poly.type
_entity_poly.pdbx_seq_one_letter_code
_entity_poly.pdbx_strand_id
1 'polypeptide(L)'
;MTGLRLQERLREAFVPEAREAEERGWRVVHAAFEGRHPVHVRPRVNRLAFAFALALLVAGVALSPAGAKVVDLVRDAVEPGSENARPALTSLPAPGRLLVTSHEGPWIVDQDGSQRLLGAYEEAAWSPSGLFVAVARGRRLTAVDPVGTVRWSLAARRPVNELAWSPSGIRVAYVSGRSLRVVAGDGTDDRQLLDRVASIAPAWRPLSEPLPPGQVAIGPRTNVLAYADRASRVTVRDVDAGRVLWRSHRYAAPIRELQWSTDRSRLLVRAGSFVDFLDSRGHTLSRVRWPTLGASMSFDSKRTAFVRLAKNGRSDVLIAGRYGEGPARHVLTRRGRITDPSWSPDGRWLLVSRPGADQWVFIRPSRPVRVETVANISRQFAPGATGRLAFPEISGWCRCER
;
A
#
# COMPACT_ATOMS: atom_id res chain seq x y z
N MET A 1 48.82 13.19 -18.25
CA MET A 1 49.47 12.10 -17.48
C MET A 1 49.62 12.50 -16.00
N THR A 2 48.54 12.92 -15.32
CA THR A 2 48.65 13.45 -13.94
C THR A 2 47.58 12.88 -12.95
N GLY A 3 46.63 12.10 -13.40
CA GLY A 3 45.56 11.56 -12.53
C GLY A 3 45.87 10.20 -11.88
N LEU A 4 46.67 9.35 -12.52
CA LEU A 4 46.97 8.00 -12.02
C LEU A 4 47.96 7.98 -10.84
N ARG A 5 48.89 8.94 -10.81
CA ARG A 5 49.85 9.06 -9.71
C ARG A 5 49.29 9.61 -8.41
N LEU A 6 48.15 10.32 -8.46
CA LEU A 6 47.46 10.82 -7.27
C LEU A 6 46.62 9.72 -6.57
N GLN A 7 46.03 8.82 -7.36
CA GLN A 7 45.28 7.66 -6.80
C GLN A 7 46.20 6.61 -6.16
N GLU A 8 47.40 6.41 -6.71
CA GLU A 8 48.38 5.52 -6.10
C GLU A 8 48.95 6.10 -4.80
N ARG A 9 49.27 7.38 -4.73
CA ARG A 9 49.69 8.05 -3.49
C ARG A 9 48.62 8.13 -2.40
N LEU A 10 47.34 8.20 -2.77
CA LEU A 10 46.24 8.15 -1.80
C LEU A 10 45.99 6.74 -1.28
N ARG A 11 46.34 5.70 -2.04
CA ARG A 11 46.30 4.31 -1.54
C ARG A 11 47.46 3.97 -0.60
N GLU A 12 48.63 4.57 -0.78
CA GLU A 12 49.79 4.39 0.12
C GLU A 12 49.71 5.23 1.39
N ALA A 13 48.96 6.33 1.40
CA ALA A 13 48.83 7.23 2.56
C ALA A 13 47.78 6.81 3.58
N PHE A 14 46.96 5.80 3.28
CA PHE A 14 45.92 5.33 4.19
C PHE A 14 46.25 3.93 4.71
N VAL A 15 46.63 3.91 6.00
CA VAL A 15 46.53 2.85 7.00
C VAL A 15 47.76 1.92 7.18
N PRO A 16 48.78 2.34 7.94
CA PRO A 16 49.72 1.39 8.54
C PRO A 16 49.07 0.48 9.60
N GLU A 17 47.95 0.87 10.19
CA GLU A 17 47.31 0.17 11.31
C GLU A 17 46.06 -0.66 10.97
N ALA A 18 45.60 -0.68 9.73
CA ALA A 18 44.37 -1.42 9.38
C ALA A 18 44.56 -2.93 9.52
N ARG A 19 45.68 -3.49 9.14
CA ARG A 19 45.97 -4.91 9.32
C ARG A 19 46.03 -5.30 10.78
N GLU A 20 46.68 -4.49 11.60
CA GLU A 20 46.71 -4.75 13.04
C GLU A 20 45.38 -4.56 13.74
N ALA A 21 44.54 -3.64 13.27
CA ALA A 21 43.17 -3.46 13.76
C ALA A 21 42.27 -4.63 13.35
N GLU A 22 42.43 -5.14 12.14
CA GLU A 22 41.70 -6.31 11.65
C GLU A 22 42.12 -7.58 12.39
N GLU A 23 43.40 -7.79 12.64
CA GLU A 23 43.91 -8.91 13.46
C GLU A 23 43.53 -8.81 14.95
N ARG A 24 43.46 -7.59 15.50
CA ARG A 24 42.90 -7.36 16.84
C ARG A 24 41.41 -7.66 16.88
N GLY A 25 40.62 -7.23 15.86
CA GLY A 25 39.22 -7.53 15.72
C GLY A 25 38.95 -9.04 15.61
N TRP A 26 39.72 -9.76 14.80
CA TRP A 26 39.61 -11.21 14.65
C TRP A 26 39.92 -11.95 15.96
N ARG A 27 40.93 -11.55 16.73
CA ARG A 27 41.23 -12.17 18.02
C ARG A 27 40.11 -12.01 19.04
N VAL A 28 39.45 -10.85 19.08
CA VAL A 28 38.30 -10.62 19.99
C VAL A 28 37.09 -11.46 19.58
N VAL A 29 36.80 -11.57 18.27
CA VAL A 29 35.71 -12.40 17.76
C VAL A 29 36.01 -13.89 18.01
N HIS A 30 37.23 -14.35 17.77
CA HIS A 30 37.64 -15.75 18.00
C HIS A 30 37.57 -16.13 19.49
N ALA A 31 38.03 -15.27 20.38
CA ALA A 31 37.94 -15.48 21.84
C ALA A 31 36.50 -15.50 22.34
N ALA A 32 35.61 -14.68 21.74
CA ALA A 32 34.16 -14.69 22.04
C ALA A 32 33.45 -15.96 21.54
N PHE A 33 33.96 -16.59 20.47
CA PHE A 33 33.45 -17.85 19.95
C PHE A 33 33.95 -19.07 20.70
N GLU A 34 35.21 -19.11 21.10
CA GLU A 34 35.82 -20.22 21.90
C GLU A 34 35.28 -20.28 23.33
N GLY A 35 34.83 -19.16 23.89
CA GLY A 35 34.23 -19.10 25.24
C GLY A 35 32.81 -19.67 25.35
N ARG A 36 32.18 -20.11 24.24
CA ARG A 36 30.85 -20.71 24.26
C ARG A 36 30.89 -22.23 24.28
N HIS A 37 31.28 -22.81 25.42
CA HIS A 37 30.95 -24.19 25.69
C HIS A 37 29.45 -24.26 26.09
N PRO A 38 28.61 -25.02 25.39
CA PRO A 38 27.26 -25.26 25.87
C PRO A 38 27.33 -26.16 27.09
N VAL A 39 27.15 -25.58 28.27
CA VAL A 39 26.91 -26.34 29.48
C VAL A 39 25.56 -27.01 29.35
N HIS A 40 25.56 -28.27 29.00
CA HIS A 40 24.36 -29.11 29.03
C HIS A 40 24.02 -29.44 30.47
N VAL A 41 23.42 -28.48 31.19
CA VAL A 41 22.68 -28.74 32.40
C VAL A 41 21.30 -29.23 31.98
N ARG A 42 21.08 -30.54 32.09
CA ARG A 42 19.74 -31.13 32.02
C ARG A 42 19.11 -31.03 33.43
N PRO A 43 18.24 -30.05 33.70
CA PRO A 43 17.37 -30.15 34.88
C PRO A 43 16.25 -31.13 34.50
N ARG A 44 16.18 -32.26 35.23
CA ARG A 44 14.97 -33.05 35.29
C ARG A 44 13.91 -32.23 36.05
N VAL A 45 13.30 -31.28 35.37
CA VAL A 45 12.13 -30.55 35.87
C VAL A 45 10.90 -31.38 35.51
N ASN A 46 10.16 -31.81 36.54
CA ASN A 46 8.89 -32.50 36.39
C ASN A 46 7.92 -31.62 35.57
N ARG A 47 7.67 -31.97 34.33
CA ARG A 47 6.84 -31.20 33.39
C ARG A 47 5.43 -30.91 33.93
N LEU A 48 4.94 -31.76 34.83
CA LEU A 48 3.66 -31.58 35.52
C LEU A 48 3.67 -30.45 36.56
N ALA A 49 4.78 -30.28 37.32
CA ALA A 49 4.88 -29.21 38.31
C ALA A 49 4.97 -27.82 37.65
N PHE A 50 5.61 -27.71 36.50
CA PHE A 50 5.70 -26.45 35.76
C PHE A 50 4.36 -26.06 35.11
N ALA A 51 3.62 -27.06 34.60
CA ALA A 51 2.26 -26.82 34.07
C ALA A 51 1.28 -26.37 35.16
N PHE A 52 1.39 -26.90 36.37
CA PHE A 52 0.52 -26.52 37.50
C PHE A 52 0.87 -25.12 38.06
N ALA A 53 2.15 -24.77 38.14
CA ALA A 53 2.57 -23.44 38.56
C ALA A 53 2.19 -22.36 37.55
N LEU A 54 2.30 -22.64 36.26
CA LEU A 54 1.85 -21.74 35.18
C LEU A 54 0.33 -21.57 35.15
N ALA A 55 -0.43 -22.65 35.39
CA ALA A 55 -1.90 -22.60 35.46
C ALA A 55 -2.40 -21.79 36.66
N LEU A 56 -1.77 -21.89 37.84
CA LEU A 56 -2.10 -21.08 39.01
C LEU A 56 -1.74 -19.61 38.85
N LEU A 57 -0.65 -19.29 38.17
CA LEU A 57 -0.23 -17.93 37.89
C LEU A 57 -1.19 -17.25 36.88
N VAL A 58 -1.64 -17.99 35.87
CA VAL A 58 -2.65 -17.52 34.90
C VAL A 58 -4.02 -17.32 35.57
N ALA A 59 -4.41 -18.21 36.46
CA ALA A 59 -5.68 -18.10 37.18
C ALA A 59 -5.70 -16.93 38.21
N GLY A 60 -4.57 -16.67 38.89
CA GLY A 60 -4.45 -15.56 39.85
C GLY A 60 -4.44 -14.18 39.18
N VAL A 61 -3.90 -14.08 37.96
CA VAL A 61 -3.86 -12.82 37.20
C VAL A 61 -5.17 -12.54 36.48
N ALA A 62 -5.94 -13.58 36.10
CA ALA A 62 -7.21 -13.42 35.38
C ALA A 62 -8.35 -12.79 36.17
N LEU A 63 -8.25 -12.76 37.50
CA LEU A 63 -9.27 -12.23 38.40
C LEU A 63 -9.03 -10.77 38.85
N SER A 64 -8.00 -10.10 38.37
CA SER A 64 -7.74 -8.68 38.64
C SER A 64 -8.00 -7.79 37.42
N PRO A 65 -8.45 -6.53 37.61
CA PRO A 65 -8.67 -5.60 36.50
C PRO A 65 -7.40 -5.30 35.68
N ALA A 66 -6.22 -5.54 36.26
CA ALA A 66 -4.93 -5.45 35.57
C ALA A 66 -4.61 -6.73 34.77
N GLY A 67 -5.18 -7.88 35.14
CA GLY A 67 -4.95 -9.17 34.51
C GLY A 67 -5.57 -9.32 33.13
N ALA A 68 -6.68 -8.64 32.87
CA ALA A 68 -7.28 -8.63 31.55
C ALA A 68 -6.32 -8.07 30.48
N LYS A 69 -5.50 -7.07 30.82
CA LYS A 69 -4.49 -6.52 29.91
C LYS A 69 -3.30 -7.46 29.68
N VAL A 70 -2.93 -8.24 30.70
CA VAL A 70 -1.83 -9.21 30.61
C VAL A 70 -2.26 -10.45 29.83
N VAL A 71 -3.47 -10.94 30.06
CA VAL A 71 -4.05 -12.06 29.28
C VAL A 71 -4.23 -11.66 27.82
N ASP A 72 -4.64 -10.43 27.56
CA ASP A 72 -4.71 -9.88 26.19
C ASP A 72 -3.34 -9.74 25.55
N LEU A 73 -2.30 -9.33 26.31
CA LEU A 73 -0.92 -9.21 25.83
C LEU A 73 -0.32 -10.59 25.49
N VAL A 74 -0.58 -11.59 26.32
CA VAL A 74 -0.13 -12.99 26.08
C VAL A 74 -0.90 -13.62 24.92
N ARG A 75 -2.18 -13.29 24.77
CA ARG A 75 -2.98 -13.78 23.63
C ARG A 75 -2.56 -13.15 22.32
N ASP A 76 -2.13 -11.88 22.32
CA ASP A 76 -1.55 -11.21 21.15
C ASP A 76 -0.16 -11.77 20.78
N ALA A 77 0.61 -12.25 21.78
CA ALA A 77 1.90 -12.93 21.56
C ALA A 77 1.74 -14.37 21.00
N VAL A 78 0.56 -14.98 21.19
CA VAL A 78 0.25 -16.37 20.75
C VAL A 78 -0.68 -16.39 19.51
N GLU A 79 -0.96 -15.23 18.88
CA GLU A 79 -1.67 -15.24 17.59
C GLU A 79 -0.83 -15.97 16.53
N PRO A 80 -1.33 -17.05 15.89
CA PRO A 80 -0.61 -17.75 14.82
C PRO A 80 -0.28 -16.76 13.70
N GLY A 81 1.00 -16.48 13.48
CA GLY A 81 1.49 -15.57 12.44
C GLY A 81 2.25 -14.34 12.92
N SER A 82 2.26 -13.99 14.23
CA SER A 82 3.14 -12.95 14.75
C SER A 82 4.58 -13.44 14.98
N GLU A 83 4.75 -14.73 15.27
CA GLU A 83 6.07 -15.35 15.51
C GLU A 83 6.93 -15.51 14.24
N ASN A 84 6.35 -15.41 13.03
CA ASN A 84 7.02 -15.60 11.75
C ASN A 84 7.02 -14.34 10.86
N ALA A 85 6.91 -13.13 11.43
CA ALA A 85 7.03 -11.92 10.64
C ALA A 85 8.47 -11.76 10.15
N ARG A 86 8.66 -11.68 8.84
CA ARG A 86 9.97 -11.36 8.26
C ARG A 86 10.39 -9.95 8.71
N PRO A 87 11.64 -9.74 9.17
CA PRO A 87 12.07 -8.43 9.66
C PRO A 87 12.21 -7.38 8.56
N ALA A 88 12.32 -7.82 7.30
CA ALA A 88 12.45 -6.96 6.13
C ALA A 88 11.72 -7.55 4.92
N LEU A 89 11.35 -6.66 4.01
CA LEU A 89 10.78 -7.03 2.71
C LEU A 89 11.91 -7.44 1.77
N THR A 90 12.11 -8.73 1.59
CA THR A 90 13.16 -9.30 0.73
C THR A 90 12.67 -9.65 -0.67
N SER A 91 11.37 -9.73 -0.87
CA SER A 91 10.72 -9.94 -2.17
C SER A 91 9.22 -9.71 -2.05
N LEU A 92 8.59 -9.34 -3.15
CA LEU A 92 7.13 -9.35 -3.25
C LEU A 92 6.65 -10.78 -3.58
N PRO A 93 5.53 -11.24 -2.98
CA PRO A 93 5.02 -12.59 -3.21
C PRO A 93 4.30 -12.74 -4.56
N ALA A 94 4.18 -11.66 -5.33
CA ALA A 94 3.49 -11.61 -6.61
C ALA A 94 4.25 -10.71 -7.60
N PRO A 95 4.04 -10.90 -8.91
CA PRO A 95 4.68 -10.09 -9.93
C PRO A 95 4.20 -8.63 -9.89
N GLY A 96 4.99 -7.75 -10.52
CA GLY A 96 4.74 -6.31 -10.60
C GLY A 96 5.57 -5.51 -9.61
N ARG A 97 5.23 -4.22 -9.50
CA ARG A 97 5.93 -3.26 -8.64
C ARG A 97 4.96 -2.55 -7.72
N LEU A 98 5.36 -2.36 -6.46
CA LEU A 98 4.62 -1.50 -5.54
C LEU A 98 5.11 -0.06 -5.64
N LEU A 99 4.17 0.87 -5.61
CA LEU A 99 4.41 2.28 -5.35
C LEU A 99 3.95 2.57 -3.93
N VAL A 100 4.84 3.10 -3.13
CA VAL A 100 4.65 3.33 -1.70
C VAL A 100 5.02 4.76 -1.38
N THR A 101 4.16 5.50 -0.74
CA THR A 101 4.46 6.88 -0.33
C THR A 101 4.74 6.93 1.17
N SER A 102 5.94 7.39 1.53
CA SER A 102 6.38 7.60 2.90
C SER A 102 6.61 9.08 3.20
N HIS A 103 7.01 9.38 4.42
CA HIS A 103 7.44 10.74 4.80
C HIS A 103 8.64 11.26 3.98
N GLU A 104 9.53 10.37 3.52
CA GLU A 104 10.68 10.75 2.69
C GLU A 104 10.29 10.97 1.22
N GLY A 105 9.16 10.39 0.81
CA GLY A 105 8.63 10.47 -0.54
C GLY A 105 8.15 9.13 -1.07
N PRO A 106 7.81 9.05 -2.38
CA PRO A 106 7.39 7.81 -3.02
C PRO A 106 8.59 6.91 -3.35
N TRP A 107 8.39 5.63 -3.07
CA TRP A 107 9.32 4.54 -3.34
C TRP A 107 8.72 3.57 -4.34
N ILE A 108 9.57 3.06 -5.22
CA ILE A 108 9.26 1.88 -6.02
C ILE A 108 9.89 0.68 -5.33
N VAL A 109 9.08 -0.37 -5.14
CA VAL A 109 9.53 -1.67 -4.67
C VAL A 109 9.40 -2.66 -5.80
N ASP A 110 10.53 -3.20 -6.25
CA ASP A 110 10.59 -4.22 -7.28
C ASP A 110 10.25 -5.61 -6.73
N GLN A 111 10.01 -6.57 -7.60
CA GLN A 111 9.62 -7.94 -7.22
C GLN A 111 10.69 -8.63 -6.36
N ASP A 112 11.96 -8.34 -6.56
CA ASP A 112 13.10 -8.86 -5.77
C ASP A 112 13.27 -8.17 -4.42
N GLY A 113 12.37 -7.26 -4.04
CA GLY A 113 12.41 -6.51 -2.80
C GLY A 113 13.31 -5.28 -2.82
N SER A 114 14.02 -5.02 -3.91
CA SER A 114 14.80 -3.80 -4.05
C SER A 114 13.90 -2.56 -4.01
N GLN A 115 14.38 -1.51 -3.37
CA GLN A 115 13.62 -0.30 -3.09
C GLN A 115 14.36 0.91 -3.66
N ARG A 116 13.60 1.82 -4.28
CA ARG A 116 14.13 3.05 -4.86
C ARG A 116 13.26 4.24 -4.49
N LEU A 117 13.84 5.24 -3.83
CA LEU A 117 13.21 6.53 -3.58
C LEU A 117 13.21 7.37 -4.87
N LEU A 118 12.06 7.88 -5.28
CA LEU A 118 11.92 8.74 -6.45
C LEU A 118 12.25 10.22 -6.18
N GLY A 119 12.35 10.60 -4.93
CA GLY A 119 12.62 11.96 -4.48
C GLY A 119 11.61 12.43 -3.43
N ALA A 120 11.79 13.66 -2.94
CA ALA A 120 10.96 14.23 -1.88
C ALA A 120 9.62 14.76 -2.45
N TYR A 121 8.70 13.86 -2.79
CA TYR A 121 7.34 14.17 -3.22
C TYR A 121 6.33 13.70 -2.17
N GLU A 122 5.13 14.26 -2.19
CA GLU A 122 4.06 14.02 -1.19
C GLU A 122 3.01 13.04 -1.72
N GLU A 123 2.87 12.93 -3.04
CA GLU A 123 1.86 12.12 -3.73
C GLU A 123 2.49 11.40 -4.91
N ALA A 124 1.96 10.23 -5.25
CA ALA A 124 2.42 9.47 -6.41
C ALA A 124 1.34 8.58 -7.01
N ALA A 125 1.33 8.45 -8.34
CA ALA A 125 0.45 7.56 -9.08
C ALA A 125 1.15 6.95 -10.29
N TRP A 126 1.04 5.61 -10.47
CA TRP A 126 1.57 4.91 -11.64
C TRP A 126 0.87 5.34 -12.94
N SER A 127 1.65 5.48 -14.01
CA SER A 127 1.11 5.37 -15.36
C SER A 127 0.67 3.94 -15.64
N PRO A 128 -0.30 3.70 -16.55
CA PRO A 128 -0.82 2.36 -16.80
C PRO A 128 0.24 1.38 -17.34
N SER A 129 1.23 1.90 -18.07
CA SER A 129 2.37 1.12 -18.58
C SER A 129 3.48 0.89 -17.56
N GLY A 130 3.47 1.62 -16.42
CA GLY A 130 4.57 1.62 -15.46
C GLY A 130 5.85 2.29 -15.95
N LEU A 131 5.82 2.95 -17.10
CA LEU A 131 6.97 3.69 -17.66
C LEU A 131 7.16 5.04 -16.97
N PHE A 132 6.11 5.57 -16.33
CA PHE A 132 6.13 6.85 -15.62
C PHE A 132 5.39 6.78 -14.30
N VAL A 133 5.75 7.70 -13.41
CA VAL A 133 5.03 7.99 -12.17
C VAL A 133 4.71 9.48 -12.17
N ALA A 134 3.43 9.83 -12.01
CA ALA A 134 3.05 11.19 -11.69
C ALA A 134 3.30 11.40 -10.20
N VAL A 135 4.03 12.44 -9.84
CA VAL A 135 4.37 12.81 -8.47
C VAL A 135 4.03 14.26 -8.20
N ALA A 136 3.68 14.60 -6.97
CA ALA A 136 3.40 15.98 -6.60
C ALA A 136 4.15 16.40 -5.33
N ARG A 137 4.52 17.68 -5.29
CA ARG A 137 5.03 18.36 -4.11
C ARG A 137 4.51 19.77 -4.06
N GLY A 138 3.74 20.09 -3.01
CA GLY A 138 3.12 21.40 -2.86
C GLY A 138 2.28 21.74 -4.09
N ARG A 139 2.68 22.75 -4.87
CA ARG A 139 1.97 23.19 -6.08
C ARG A 139 2.56 22.64 -7.39
N ARG A 140 3.50 21.72 -7.32
CA ARG A 140 4.16 21.16 -8.51
C ARG A 140 3.70 19.73 -8.77
N LEU A 141 3.19 19.50 -9.96
CA LEU A 141 2.95 18.17 -10.54
C LEU A 141 4.10 17.85 -11.48
N THR A 142 4.65 16.65 -11.38
CA THR A 142 5.81 16.23 -12.18
C THR A 142 5.58 14.80 -12.65
N ALA A 143 5.97 14.46 -13.86
CA ALA A 143 6.11 13.08 -14.28
C ALA A 143 7.60 12.69 -14.26
N VAL A 144 7.87 11.58 -13.61
CA VAL A 144 9.21 10.99 -13.54
C VAL A 144 9.18 9.58 -14.12
N ASP A 145 10.31 9.09 -14.60
CA ASP A 145 10.44 7.66 -14.90
C ASP A 145 10.75 6.86 -13.62
N PRO A 146 10.72 5.52 -13.64
CA PRO A 146 10.98 4.69 -12.47
C PRO A 146 12.39 4.80 -11.88
N VAL A 147 13.32 5.46 -12.57
CA VAL A 147 14.65 5.75 -12.04
C VAL A 147 14.76 7.15 -11.43
N GLY A 148 13.66 7.95 -11.49
CA GLY A 148 13.56 9.28 -10.88
C GLY A 148 13.90 10.44 -11.83
N THR A 149 14.12 10.19 -13.13
CA THR A 149 14.40 11.24 -14.11
C THR A 149 13.11 12.01 -14.42
N VAL A 150 13.16 13.32 -14.27
CA VAL A 150 12.04 14.21 -14.60
C VAL A 150 11.82 14.24 -16.11
N ARG A 151 10.59 14.00 -16.55
CA ARG A 151 10.15 14.07 -17.93
C ARG A 151 9.47 15.38 -18.26
N TRP A 152 8.59 15.82 -17.40
CA TRP A 152 7.98 17.15 -17.46
C TRP A 152 7.55 17.62 -16.06
N SER A 153 7.29 18.90 -15.92
CA SER A 153 6.83 19.51 -14.67
C SER A 153 5.85 20.65 -14.94
N LEU A 154 4.78 20.70 -14.16
CA LEU A 154 3.72 21.68 -14.25
C LEU A 154 3.57 22.41 -12.89
N ALA A 155 3.50 23.73 -12.90
CA ALA A 155 3.19 24.54 -11.74
C ALA A 155 1.68 24.80 -11.66
N ALA A 156 1.00 24.22 -10.67
CA ALA A 156 -0.40 24.45 -10.41
C ALA A 156 -0.60 25.73 -9.55
N ARG A 157 -1.81 26.28 -9.58
CA ARG A 157 -2.14 27.50 -8.79
C ARG A 157 -2.24 27.23 -7.28
N ARG A 158 -2.61 26.02 -6.87
CA ARG A 158 -2.82 25.56 -5.49
C ARG A 158 -2.12 24.23 -5.26
N PRO A 159 -1.95 23.77 -4.00
CA PRO A 159 -1.39 22.45 -3.73
C PRO A 159 -2.10 21.34 -4.52
N VAL A 160 -1.31 20.40 -4.99
CA VAL A 160 -1.71 19.27 -5.84
C VAL A 160 -1.77 18.00 -4.98
N ASN A 161 -2.86 17.27 -5.10
CA ASN A 161 -3.07 15.98 -4.43
C ASN A 161 -4.00 15.08 -5.26
N GLU A 162 -4.24 13.86 -4.78
CA GLU A 162 -5.22 12.92 -5.36
C GLU A 162 -4.95 12.62 -6.85
N LEU A 163 -3.73 12.19 -7.14
CA LEU A 163 -3.28 11.93 -8.50
C LEU A 163 -3.90 10.64 -9.05
N ALA A 164 -4.30 10.66 -10.31
CA ALA A 164 -4.74 9.45 -11.01
C ALA A 164 -4.36 9.53 -12.49
N TRP A 165 -3.57 8.57 -12.96
CA TRP A 165 -3.24 8.46 -14.39
C TRP A 165 -4.33 7.68 -15.14
N SER A 166 -4.71 8.16 -16.33
CA SER A 166 -5.72 7.48 -17.13
C SER A 166 -5.20 6.17 -17.70
N PRO A 167 -6.04 5.14 -17.83
CA PRO A 167 -5.65 3.87 -18.44
C PRO A 167 -5.22 3.99 -19.92
N SER A 168 -5.62 5.08 -20.58
CA SER A 168 -5.19 5.40 -21.94
C SER A 168 -3.72 5.87 -22.04
N GLY A 169 -3.12 6.24 -20.91
CA GLY A 169 -1.76 6.82 -20.86
C GLY A 169 -1.69 8.31 -21.20
N ILE A 170 -2.78 8.92 -21.72
CA ILE A 170 -2.72 10.28 -22.28
C ILE A 170 -3.28 11.38 -21.36
N ARG A 171 -3.77 11.05 -20.16
CA ARG A 171 -4.29 12.04 -19.21
C ARG A 171 -3.85 11.74 -17.79
N VAL A 172 -3.61 12.79 -17.01
CA VAL A 172 -3.45 12.73 -15.55
C VAL A 172 -4.53 13.60 -14.93
N ALA A 173 -5.39 13.01 -14.09
CA ALA A 173 -6.33 13.76 -13.26
C ALA A 173 -5.68 14.07 -11.91
N TYR A 174 -5.96 15.24 -11.36
CA TYR A 174 -5.48 15.66 -10.06
C TYR A 174 -6.39 16.70 -9.41
N VAL A 175 -6.33 16.80 -8.11
CA VAL A 175 -7.01 17.85 -7.37
C VAL A 175 -6.02 18.95 -7.04
N SER A 176 -6.36 20.21 -7.38
CA SER A 176 -5.57 21.38 -7.00
C SER A 176 -6.40 22.29 -6.10
N GLY A 177 -6.10 22.27 -4.81
CA GLY A 177 -6.93 22.88 -3.78
C GLY A 177 -8.30 22.24 -3.68
N ARG A 178 -9.31 22.75 -4.39
CA ARG A 178 -10.69 22.18 -4.45
C ARG A 178 -11.16 21.91 -5.86
N SER A 179 -10.30 22.14 -6.83
CA SER A 179 -10.64 22.01 -8.24
C SER A 179 -10.10 20.72 -8.80
N LEU A 180 -10.93 19.95 -9.47
CA LEU A 180 -10.52 18.80 -10.29
C LEU A 180 -9.95 19.34 -11.60
N ARG A 181 -8.74 18.92 -11.93
CA ARG A 181 -8.03 19.29 -13.13
C ARG A 181 -7.59 18.05 -13.91
N VAL A 182 -7.35 18.21 -15.16
CA VAL A 182 -6.76 17.18 -16.03
C VAL A 182 -5.70 17.84 -16.90
N VAL A 183 -4.57 17.17 -17.01
CA VAL A 183 -3.44 17.54 -17.87
C VAL A 183 -3.16 16.37 -18.83
N ALA A 184 -2.60 16.66 -19.99
CA ALA A 184 -2.13 15.62 -20.89
C ALA A 184 -0.94 14.86 -20.30
N GLY A 185 -0.73 13.61 -20.72
CA GLY A 185 0.36 12.77 -20.22
C GLY A 185 1.79 13.30 -20.51
N ASP A 186 1.90 14.29 -21.39
CA ASP A 186 3.13 15.03 -21.70
C ASP A 186 3.27 16.36 -20.95
N GLY A 187 2.33 16.68 -20.06
CA GLY A 187 2.33 17.90 -19.25
C GLY A 187 1.66 19.13 -19.90
N THR A 188 1.11 18.98 -21.08
CA THR A 188 0.38 20.04 -21.81
C THR A 188 -1.13 20.01 -21.54
N ASP A 189 -1.90 20.94 -22.08
CA ASP A 189 -3.38 21.00 -22.02
C ASP A 189 -3.93 20.83 -20.58
N ASP A 190 -3.31 21.54 -19.62
CA ASP A 190 -3.83 21.58 -18.25
C ASP A 190 -5.12 22.40 -18.18
N ARG A 191 -6.21 21.75 -17.83
CA ARG A 191 -7.53 22.37 -17.76
C ARG A 191 -8.30 21.96 -16.52
N GLN A 192 -9.11 22.90 -16.05
CA GLN A 192 -10.04 22.64 -14.97
C GLN A 192 -11.31 21.97 -15.48
N LEU A 193 -11.69 20.87 -14.84
CA LEU A 193 -12.96 20.18 -15.14
C LEU A 193 -14.10 20.65 -14.25
N LEU A 194 -13.81 20.89 -12.96
CA LEU A 194 -14.83 21.25 -11.97
C LEU A 194 -14.19 21.94 -10.77
N ASP A 195 -14.94 22.84 -10.13
CA ASP A 195 -14.68 23.33 -8.79
C ASP A 195 -15.42 22.52 -7.72
N ARG A 196 -14.94 22.59 -6.48
CA ARG A 196 -15.59 22.05 -5.28
C ARG A 196 -15.75 20.53 -5.31
N VAL A 197 -14.74 19.80 -5.77
CA VAL A 197 -14.67 18.34 -5.62
C VAL A 197 -14.35 17.92 -4.19
N ALA A 198 -14.67 16.68 -3.85
CA ALA A 198 -14.16 16.02 -2.65
C ALA A 198 -12.65 15.75 -2.81
N SER A 199 -11.91 15.77 -1.69
CA SER A 199 -10.48 15.39 -1.67
C SER A 199 -10.38 13.89 -1.53
N ILE A 200 -10.62 13.21 -2.63
CA ILE A 200 -10.41 11.77 -2.82
C ILE A 200 -9.93 11.54 -4.25
N ALA A 201 -9.14 10.50 -4.44
CA ALA A 201 -8.63 10.15 -5.75
C ALA A 201 -9.77 9.91 -6.75
N PRO A 202 -9.78 10.59 -7.90
CA PRO A 202 -10.71 10.28 -8.96
C PRO A 202 -10.37 8.93 -9.59
N ALA A 203 -11.39 8.21 -10.07
CA ALA A 203 -11.22 6.88 -10.63
C ALA A 203 -11.47 6.87 -12.13
N TRP A 204 -10.45 6.54 -12.91
CA TRP A 204 -10.58 6.33 -14.34
C TRP A 204 -11.22 4.97 -14.64
N ARG A 205 -12.14 4.95 -15.60
CA ARG A 205 -12.69 3.70 -16.08
C ARG A 205 -11.65 2.97 -16.94
N PRO A 206 -11.34 1.69 -16.66
CA PRO A 206 -10.39 0.92 -17.44
C PRO A 206 -10.74 0.87 -18.94
N LEU A 207 -9.78 0.59 -19.80
CA LEU A 207 -9.99 0.30 -21.21
C LEU A 207 -10.67 -1.07 -21.39
N SER A 208 -11.26 -1.32 -22.57
CA SER A 208 -11.81 -2.65 -22.89
C SER A 208 -10.72 -3.71 -22.94
N GLU A 209 -9.57 -3.32 -23.42
CA GLU A 209 -8.38 -4.17 -23.50
C GLU A 209 -7.18 -3.44 -22.90
N PRO A 210 -6.30 -4.13 -22.17
CA PRO A 210 -5.05 -3.55 -21.72
C PRO A 210 -4.20 -3.12 -22.90
N LEU A 211 -3.52 -1.98 -22.78
CA LEU A 211 -2.58 -1.53 -23.81
C LEU A 211 -1.23 -2.20 -23.63
N PRO A 212 -0.57 -2.60 -24.72
CA PRO A 212 0.83 -2.93 -24.71
C PRO A 212 1.70 -1.77 -24.19
N PRO A 213 2.86 -2.04 -23.61
CA PRO A 213 3.79 -1.01 -23.16
C PRO A 213 4.12 0.00 -24.27
N GLY A 214 4.11 1.29 -23.94
CA GLY A 214 4.40 2.38 -24.88
C GLY A 214 3.27 2.75 -25.82
N GLN A 215 2.13 2.07 -25.79
CA GLN A 215 0.96 2.45 -26.56
C GLN A 215 0.01 3.35 -25.80
N VAL A 216 -0.76 4.15 -26.51
CA VAL A 216 -1.83 5.02 -26.00
C VAL A 216 -3.15 4.71 -26.70
N ALA A 217 -4.27 4.84 -25.99
CA ALA A 217 -5.59 4.69 -26.60
C ALA A 217 -6.21 6.07 -26.86
N ILE A 218 -6.66 6.26 -28.08
CA ILE A 218 -7.37 7.46 -28.52
C ILE A 218 -8.73 7.02 -29.08
N GLY A 219 -9.80 7.69 -28.68
CA GLY A 219 -11.13 7.41 -29.17
C GLY A 219 -12.26 7.83 -28.23
N PRO A 220 -13.51 7.71 -28.69
CA PRO A 220 -14.68 8.05 -27.90
C PRO A 220 -14.75 7.23 -26.60
N ARG A 221 -15.07 7.89 -25.47
CA ARG A 221 -15.22 7.28 -24.15
C ARG A 221 -14.00 6.51 -23.65
N THR A 222 -12.81 6.83 -24.16
CA THR A 222 -11.55 6.26 -23.70
C THR A 222 -11.17 6.83 -22.32
N ASN A 223 -11.34 8.13 -22.14
CA ASN A 223 -11.01 8.84 -20.91
C ASN A 223 -12.28 9.18 -20.10
N VAL A 224 -12.88 8.16 -19.49
CA VAL A 224 -14.05 8.32 -18.62
C VAL A 224 -13.62 8.34 -17.16
N LEU A 225 -13.94 9.44 -16.47
CA LEU A 225 -13.52 9.72 -15.09
C LEU A 225 -14.72 9.74 -14.15
N ALA A 226 -14.64 9.00 -13.06
CA ALA A 226 -15.53 9.11 -11.92
C ALA A 226 -14.86 9.99 -10.84
N TYR A 227 -15.61 10.90 -10.27
CA TYR A 227 -15.19 11.75 -9.16
C TYR A 227 -16.36 12.04 -8.22
N ALA A 228 -16.06 12.39 -6.99
CA ALA A 228 -17.06 12.82 -6.01
C ALA A 228 -17.09 14.34 -5.89
N ASP A 229 -18.27 14.92 -5.81
CA ASP A 229 -18.43 16.32 -5.43
C ASP A 229 -18.52 16.47 -3.90
N ARG A 230 -18.48 17.72 -3.40
CA ARG A 230 -18.62 18.02 -1.97
C ARG A 230 -20.01 17.76 -1.42
N ALA A 231 -21.01 17.59 -2.28
CA ALA A 231 -22.35 17.20 -1.92
C ALA A 231 -22.53 15.69 -1.79
N SER A 232 -21.42 14.92 -1.80
CA SER A 232 -21.40 13.47 -1.73
C SER A 232 -22.19 12.79 -2.86
N ARG A 233 -22.01 13.27 -4.09
CA ARG A 233 -22.50 12.61 -5.31
C ARG A 233 -21.32 12.17 -6.14
N VAL A 234 -21.44 11.01 -6.75
CA VAL A 234 -20.54 10.57 -7.81
C VAL A 234 -21.01 11.13 -9.14
N THR A 235 -20.10 11.71 -9.89
CA THR A 235 -20.31 12.12 -11.28
C THR A 235 -19.35 11.35 -12.16
N VAL A 236 -19.84 10.80 -13.25
CA VAL A 236 -19.04 10.15 -14.28
C VAL A 236 -19.10 10.98 -15.56
N ARG A 237 -17.92 11.28 -16.09
CA ARG A 237 -17.74 12.21 -17.20
C ARG A 237 -16.81 11.60 -18.26
N ASP A 238 -17.15 11.80 -19.51
CA ASP A 238 -16.22 11.69 -20.64
C ASP A 238 -15.40 12.99 -20.68
N VAL A 239 -14.12 12.88 -20.36
CA VAL A 239 -13.24 14.03 -20.18
C VAL A 239 -12.93 14.71 -21.51
N ASP A 240 -12.71 13.95 -22.56
CA ASP A 240 -12.33 14.50 -23.88
C ASP A 240 -13.54 15.10 -24.59
N ALA A 241 -14.70 14.46 -24.51
CA ALA A 241 -15.96 15.02 -25.02
C ALA A 241 -16.53 16.14 -24.14
N GLY A 242 -15.98 16.37 -22.94
CA GLY A 242 -16.47 17.38 -22.00
C GLY A 242 -17.87 17.09 -21.44
N ARG A 243 -18.39 15.88 -21.59
CA ARG A 243 -19.79 15.51 -21.33
C ARG A 243 -19.95 14.68 -20.06
N VAL A 244 -20.90 15.06 -19.18
CA VAL A 244 -21.35 14.24 -18.06
C VAL A 244 -22.18 13.08 -18.63
N LEU A 245 -21.80 11.85 -18.27
CA LEU A 245 -22.50 10.64 -18.67
C LEU A 245 -23.64 10.33 -17.71
N TRP A 246 -23.40 10.43 -16.41
CA TRP A 246 -24.40 10.25 -15.38
C TRP A 246 -23.93 10.81 -14.02
N ARG A 247 -24.89 10.93 -13.08
CA ARG A 247 -24.66 11.27 -11.68
C ARG A 247 -25.39 10.27 -10.79
N SER A 248 -24.79 9.92 -9.66
CA SER A 248 -25.46 9.08 -8.66
C SER A 248 -26.50 9.87 -7.85
N HIS A 249 -27.26 9.18 -7.02
CA HIS A 249 -27.95 9.81 -5.89
C HIS A 249 -26.94 10.48 -4.95
N ARG A 250 -27.45 11.33 -4.05
CA ARG A 250 -26.64 11.93 -2.99
C ARG A 250 -26.47 10.91 -1.86
N TYR A 251 -25.23 10.64 -1.47
CA TYR A 251 -24.93 9.83 -0.29
C TYR A 251 -25.14 10.64 1.00
N ALA A 252 -25.64 9.98 2.05
CA ALA A 252 -25.81 10.59 3.37
C ALA A 252 -24.47 10.81 4.10
N ALA A 253 -23.42 10.08 3.70
CA ALA A 253 -22.08 10.17 4.25
C ALA A 253 -21.07 10.60 3.17
N PRO A 254 -19.93 11.19 3.55
CA PRO A 254 -18.87 11.52 2.62
C PRO A 254 -18.36 10.29 1.88
N ILE A 255 -18.18 10.42 0.57
CA ILE A 255 -17.52 9.42 -0.27
C ILE A 255 -16.04 9.43 0.08
N ARG A 256 -15.46 8.24 0.27
CA ARG A 256 -14.08 8.02 0.70
C ARG A 256 -13.24 7.29 -0.33
N GLU A 257 -13.88 6.57 -1.25
CA GLU A 257 -13.16 5.73 -2.20
C GLU A 257 -14.03 5.47 -3.42
N LEU A 258 -13.39 5.47 -4.58
CA LEU A 258 -13.96 5.13 -5.86
C LEU A 258 -13.05 4.15 -6.57
N GLN A 259 -13.58 3.04 -7.07
CA GLN A 259 -12.81 2.09 -7.87
C GLN A 259 -13.70 1.51 -8.99
N TRP A 260 -13.25 1.58 -10.23
CA TRP A 260 -13.86 0.85 -11.31
C TRP A 260 -13.43 -0.61 -11.31
N SER A 261 -14.36 -1.51 -11.64
CA SER A 261 -14.03 -2.88 -12.00
C SER A 261 -13.26 -2.90 -13.33
N THR A 262 -12.31 -3.81 -13.46
CA THR A 262 -11.49 -3.92 -14.68
C THR A 262 -12.31 -4.27 -15.91
N ASP A 263 -13.42 -5.01 -15.74
CA ASP A 263 -14.39 -5.29 -16.81
C ASP A 263 -15.33 -4.10 -17.13
N ARG A 264 -15.13 -2.93 -16.49
CA ARG A 264 -15.84 -1.67 -16.73
C ARG A 264 -17.32 -1.67 -16.36
N SER A 265 -17.85 -2.76 -15.83
CA SER A 265 -19.28 -2.93 -15.61
C SER A 265 -19.77 -2.34 -14.30
N ARG A 266 -18.88 -2.10 -13.34
CA ARG A 266 -19.22 -1.61 -12.00
C ARG A 266 -18.27 -0.53 -11.52
N LEU A 267 -18.85 0.40 -10.77
CA LEU A 267 -18.09 1.34 -9.94
C LEU A 267 -18.37 1.04 -8.47
N LEU A 268 -17.33 0.70 -7.73
CA LEU A 268 -17.34 0.62 -6.28
C LEU A 268 -17.31 2.04 -5.72
N VAL A 269 -18.22 2.33 -4.80
CA VAL A 269 -18.30 3.60 -4.06
C VAL A 269 -18.35 3.28 -2.58
N ARG A 270 -17.31 3.68 -1.83
CA ARG A 270 -17.34 3.61 -0.37
C ARG A 270 -17.75 4.96 0.21
N ALA A 271 -18.91 5.01 0.86
CA ALA A 271 -19.45 6.20 1.49
C ALA A 271 -19.73 5.92 2.98
N GLY A 272 -19.02 6.63 3.86
CA GLY A 272 -19.04 6.31 5.29
C GLY A 272 -18.61 4.87 5.55
N SER A 273 -19.51 4.08 6.14
CA SER A 273 -19.30 2.65 6.44
C SER A 273 -19.90 1.69 5.39
N PHE A 274 -20.48 2.21 4.31
CA PHE A 274 -21.14 1.39 3.28
C PHE A 274 -20.30 1.31 2.03
N VAL A 275 -20.47 0.20 1.30
CA VAL A 275 -19.90 0.03 -0.05
C VAL A 275 -21.04 -0.30 -1.01
N ASP A 276 -21.21 0.56 -2.01
CA ASP A 276 -22.15 0.36 -3.09
C ASP A 276 -21.41 -0.05 -4.37
N PHE A 277 -22.06 -0.89 -5.17
CA PHE A 277 -21.65 -1.21 -6.52
C PHE A 277 -22.66 -0.63 -7.50
N LEU A 278 -22.24 0.38 -8.25
CA LEU A 278 -23.06 1.05 -9.25
C LEU A 278 -22.85 0.41 -10.62
N ASP A 279 -23.91 0.38 -11.42
CA ASP A 279 -23.83 0.01 -12.83
C ASP A 279 -23.25 1.14 -13.71
N SER A 280 -23.17 0.89 -15.02
CA SER A 280 -22.67 1.86 -16.00
C SER A 280 -23.57 3.09 -16.18
N ARG A 281 -24.75 3.11 -15.57
CA ARG A 281 -25.73 4.22 -15.58
C ARG A 281 -25.83 4.93 -14.24
N GLY A 282 -25.12 4.43 -13.20
CA GLY A 282 -25.11 5.02 -11.86
C GLY A 282 -26.18 4.50 -10.92
N HIS A 283 -26.91 3.42 -11.26
CA HIS A 283 -27.84 2.78 -10.35
C HIS A 283 -27.13 1.84 -9.40
N THR A 284 -27.51 1.86 -8.13
CA THR A 284 -26.98 0.93 -7.12
C THR A 284 -27.56 -0.46 -7.37
N LEU A 285 -26.72 -1.43 -7.64
CA LEU A 285 -27.10 -2.83 -7.85
C LEU A 285 -26.99 -3.67 -6.57
N SER A 286 -25.95 -3.41 -5.79
CA SER A 286 -25.74 -4.09 -4.51
C SER A 286 -25.12 -3.15 -3.49
N ARG A 287 -25.39 -3.43 -2.21
CA ARG A 287 -24.88 -2.66 -1.06
C ARG A 287 -24.40 -3.58 0.04
N VAL A 288 -23.17 -3.37 0.45
CA VAL A 288 -22.59 -4.00 1.64
C VAL A 288 -22.80 -3.09 2.85
N ARG A 289 -23.52 -3.59 3.89
CA ARG A 289 -24.00 -2.80 5.03
C ARG A 289 -23.31 -3.15 6.36
N TRP A 290 -22.04 -3.41 6.33
CA TRP A 290 -21.27 -3.53 7.59
C TRP A 290 -20.18 -2.46 7.65
N PRO A 291 -19.67 -2.14 8.87
CA PRO A 291 -18.63 -1.13 9.04
C PRO A 291 -17.37 -1.49 8.26
N THR A 292 -17.18 -0.86 7.08
CA THR A 292 -16.08 -1.12 6.16
C THR A 292 -15.04 -0.01 6.26
N LEU A 293 -13.79 -0.37 6.56
CA LEU A 293 -12.64 0.54 6.62
C LEU A 293 -11.97 0.74 5.26
N GLY A 294 -12.02 -0.28 4.41
CA GLY A 294 -11.49 -0.26 3.04
C GLY A 294 -12.08 -1.39 2.21
N ALA A 295 -12.15 -1.20 0.90
CA ALA A 295 -12.62 -2.21 -0.04
C ALA A 295 -11.78 -2.17 -1.32
N SER A 296 -11.55 -3.31 -1.95
CA SER A 296 -10.80 -3.37 -3.21
C SER A 296 -11.27 -4.53 -4.08
N MET A 297 -11.53 -4.26 -5.35
CA MET A 297 -11.81 -5.28 -6.35
C MET A 297 -10.50 -5.82 -6.94
N SER A 298 -10.42 -7.13 -7.14
CA SER A 298 -9.27 -7.74 -7.81
C SER A 298 -9.19 -7.33 -9.29
N PHE A 299 -7.98 -7.38 -9.85
CA PHE A 299 -7.74 -7.01 -11.24
C PHE A 299 -8.52 -7.85 -12.25
N ASP A 300 -8.86 -9.08 -11.91
CA ASP A 300 -9.72 -9.95 -12.75
C ASP A 300 -11.23 -9.70 -12.51
N SER A 301 -11.58 -8.76 -11.65
CA SER A 301 -12.95 -8.44 -11.21
C SER A 301 -13.73 -9.62 -10.61
N LYS A 302 -13.07 -10.74 -10.28
CA LYS A 302 -13.74 -11.95 -9.77
C LYS A 302 -13.95 -11.93 -8.26
N ARG A 303 -13.21 -11.08 -7.54
CA ARG A 303 -13.25 -11.03 -6.07
C ARG A 303 -13.23 -9.59 -5.59
N THR A 304 -13.84 -9.38 -4.43
CA THR A 304 -13.77 -8.13 -3.70
C THR A 304 -13.28 -8.41 -2.29
N ALA A 305 -12.25 -7.71 -1.89
CA ALA A 305 -11.76 -7.69 -0.52
C ALA A 305 -12.43 -6.56 0.26
N PHE A 306 -12.77 -6.83 1.51
CA PHE A 306 -13.27 -5.86 2.46
C PHE A 306 -12.46 -5.93 3.74
N VAL A 307 -12.15 -4.76 4.28
CA VAL A 307 -11.64 -4.64 5.64
C VAL A 307 -12.77 -4.13 6.52
N ARG A 308 -13.21 -4.94 7.48
CA ARG A 308 -14.29 -4.63 8.40
C ARG A 308 -13.75 -4.36 9.80
N LEU A 309 -14.27 -3.33 10.45
CA LEU A 309 -14.07 -3.17 11.89
C LEU A 309 -14.99 -4.16 12.63
N ALA A 310 -14.37 -5.11 13.31
CA ALA A 310 -15.06 -6.06 14.17
C ALA A 310 -15.21 -5.52 15.58
N LYS A 311 -15.96 -6.24 16.43
CA LYS A 311 -16.08 -5.92 17.86
C LYS A 311 -14.72 -6.05 18.57
N ASN A 312 -14.57 -5.43 19.71
CA ASN A 312 -13.39 -5.53 20.59
C ASN A 312 -12.07 -5.02 19.96
N GLY A 313 -12.14 -4.01 19.08
CA GLY A 313 -10.95 -3.40 18.47
C GLY A 313 -10.20 -4.31 17.50
N ARG A 314 -10.86 -5.35 16.98
CA ARG A 314 -10.30 -6.22 15.93
C ARG A 314 -10.72 -5.73 14.55
N SER A 315 -9.95 -6.09 13.55
CA SER A 315 -10.32 -5.92 12.15
C SER A 315 -10.33 -7.28 11.46
N ASP A 316 -11.35 -7.48 10.62
CA ASP A 316 -11.49 -8.65 9.76
C ASP A 316 -11.18 -8.30 8.32
N VAL A 317 -10.47 -9.18 7.64
CA VAL A 317 -10.35 -9.17 6.17
C VAL A 317 -11.26 -10.25 5.63
N LEU A 318 -12.16 -9.83 4.75
CA LEU A 318 -13.16 -10.70 4.12
C LEU A 318 -12.97 -10.67 2.60
N ILE A 319 -13.17 -11.81 1.96
CA ILE A 319 -13.18 -11.94 0.50
C ILE A 319 -14.56 -12.43 0.08
N ALA A 320 -15.24 -11.63 -0.71
CA ALA A 320 -16.49 -12.03 -1.40
C ALA A 320 -16.21 -12.30 -2.88
N GLY A 321 -17.20 -12.81 -3.58
CA GLY A 321 -17.16 -12.99 -5.02
C GLY A 321 -17.15 -11.67 -5.79
N ARG A 322 -17.49 -11.74 -7.06
CA ARG A 322 -17.57 -10.59 -7.97
C ARG A 322 -18.50 -9.53 -7.38
N TYR A 323 -18.04 -8.27 -7.33
CA TYR A 323 -18.80 -7.11 -6.82
C TYR A 323 -19.40 -7.29 -5.42
N GLY A 324 -18.72 -8.03 -4.56
CA GLY A 324 -19.21 -8.30 -3.21
C GLY A 324 -20.36 -9.30 -3.13
N GLU A 325 -20.68 -9.99 -4.23
CA GLU A 325 -21.75 -10.99 -4.29
C GLU A 325 -21.37 -12.28 -3.56
N GLY A 326 -22.41 -12.99 -3.10
CA GLY A 326 -22.27 -14.26 -2.38
C GLY A 326 -21.75 -14.10 -0.96
N PRO A 327 -21.54 -15.22 -0.26
CA PRO A 327 -21.06 -15.21 1.12
C PRO A 327 -19.60 -14.73 1.19
N ALA A 328 -19.37 -13.73 2.04
CA ALA A 328 -18.02 -13.26 2.30
C ALA A 328 -17.27 -14.24 3.23
N ARG A 329 -16.09 -14.66 2.81
CA ARG A 329 -15.24 -15.59 3.58
C ARG A 329 -14.22 -14.80 4.40
N HIS A 330 -14.12 -15.09 5.69
CA HIS A 330 -13.05 -14.59 6.53
C HIS A 330 -11.71 -15.21 6.11
N VAL A 331 -10.70 -14.38 5.92
CA VAL A 331 -9.34 -14.81 5.56
C VAL A 331 -8.30 -14.38 6.58
N LEU A 332 -8.58 -13.32 7.35
CA LEU A 332 -7.72 -12.85 8.41
C LEU A 332 -8.55 -12.10 9.45
N THR A 333 -8.24 -12.30 10.74
CA THR A 333 -8.71 -11.46 11.84
C THR A 333 -7.50 -11.07 12.68
N ARG A 334 -7.33 -9.77 12.96
CA ARG A 334 -6.23 -9.26 13.78
C ARG A 334 -6.74 -8.16 14.70
N ARG A 335 -6.07 -8.02 15.85
CA ARG A 335 -6.28 -6.87 16.75
C ARG A 335 -5.71 -5.61 16.12
N GLY A 336 -6.35 -4.48 16.38
CA GLY A 336 -5.99 -3.18 15.82
C GLY A 336 -6.59 -2.94 14.44
N ARG A 337 -6.26 -1.77 13.90
CA ARG A 337 -6.79 -1.32 12.61
C ARG A 337 -5.99 -1.91 11.46
N ILE A 338 -6.71 -2.49 10.50
CA ILE A 338 -6.21 -2.86 9.19
C ILE A 338 -6.72 -1.83 8.18
N THR A 339 -5.89 -1.45 7.21
CA THR A 339 -6.22 -0.47 6.16
C THR A 339 -5.70 -0.93 4.80
N ASP A 340 -6.01 -0.18 3.75
CA ASP A 340 -5.41 -0.18 2.41
C ASP A 340 -5.36 -1.55 1.73
N PRO A 341 -6.53 -2.24 1.57
CA PRO A 341 -6.53 -3.49 0.85
C PRO A 341 -6.15 -3.26 -0.62
N SER A 342 -5.05 -3.88 -1.06
CA SER A 342 -4.53 -3.76 -2.42
C SER A 342 -4.25 -5.12 -3.02
N TRP A 343 -4.89 -5.45 -4.14
CA TRP A 343 -4.66 -6.70 -4.84
C TRP A 343 -3.39 -6.67 -5.68
N SER A 344 -2.66 -7.79 -5.69
CA SER A 344 -1.60 -7.99 -6.66
C SER A 344 -2.16 -8.01 -8.09
N PRO A 345 -1.36 -7.62 -9.10
CA PRO A 345 -1.81 -7.56 -10.50
C PRO A 345 -2.29 -8.88 -11.06
N ASP A 346 -1.78 -10.01 -10.56
CA ASP A 346 -2.26 -11.36 -10.92
C ASP A 346 -3.52 -11.77 -10.13
N GLY A 347 -3.99 -10.91 -9.22
CA GLY A 347 -5.16 -11.13 -8.38
C GLY A 347 -5.00 -12.25 -7.35
N ARG A 348 -3.81 -12.83 -7.16
CA ARG A 348 -3.61 -13.98 -6.27
C ARG A 348 -3.34 -13.60 -4.84
N TRP A 349 -2.76 -12.42 -4.60
CA TRP A 349 -2.41 -11.91 -3.29
C TRP A 349 -3.14 -10.62 -2.98
N LEU A 350 -3.48 -10.45 -1.72
CA LEU A 350 -4.01 -9.22 -1.15
C LEU A 350 -3.01 -8.70 -0.13
N LEU A 351 -2.54 -7.48 -0.31
CA LEU A 351 -1.75 -6.75 0.65
C LEU A 351 -2.68 -5.91 1.51
N VAL A 352 -2.47 -5.91 2.82
CA VAL A 352 -3.13 -5.01 3.76
C VAL A 352 -2.11 -4.42 4.74
N SER A 353 -2.37 -3.21 5.19
CA SER A 353 -1.53 -2.47 6.13
C SER A 353 -2.03 -2.64 7.56
N ARG A 354 -1.10 -2.81 8.52
CA ARG A 354 -1.35 -2.79 9.97
C ARG A 354 -0.48 -1.70 10.64
N PRO A 355 -0.84 -0.41 10.51
CA PRO A 355 0.02 0.68 10.99
C PRO A 355 0.36 0.60 12.48
N GLY A 356 -0.60 0.17 13.32
CA GLY A 356 -0.39 0.03 14.77
C GLY A 356 0.59 -1.07 15.18
N ALA A 357 0.90 -2.01 14.28
CA ALA A 357 1.87 -3.08 14.48
C ALA A 357 3.12 -2.91 13.60
N ASP A 358 3.20 -1.83 12.82
CA ASP A 358 4.26 -1.55 11.85
C ASP A 358 4.49 -2.70 10.86
N GLN A 359 3.39 -3.25 10.30
CA GLN A 359 3.40 -4.46 9.48
C GLN A 359 2.63 -4.31 8.17
N TRP A 360 3.15 -4.93 7.14
CA TRP A 360 2.38 -5.36 5.97
C TRP A 360 2.03 -6.84 6.06
N VAL A 361 0.82 -7.18 5.65
CA VAL A 361 0.34 -8.55 5.64
C VAL A 361 -0.11 -8.92 4.22
N PHE A 362 0.59 -9.86 3.61
CA PHE A 362 0.24 -10.44 2.33
C PHE A 362 -0.61 -11.68 2.56
N ILE A 363 -1.79 -11.73 1.96
CA ILE A 363 -2.78 -12.80 2.13
C ILE A 363 -3.01 -13.45 0.77
N ARG A 364 -2.74 -14.74 0.66
CA ARG A 364 -3.20 -15.54 -0.47
C ARG A 364 -4.48 -16.25 -0.07
N PRO A 365 -5.64 -15.84 -0.61
CA PRO A 365 -6.94 -16.37 -0.18
C PRO A 365 -7.26 -17.75 -0.81
N SER A 366 -6.28 -18.64 -0.89
CA SER A 366 -6.42 -20.03 -1.31
C SER A 366 -7.06 -20.90 -0.23
N ARG A 367 -7.15 -22.20 -0.42
CA ARG A 367 -7.47 -23.18 0.60
C ARG A 367 -6.31 -24.18 0.68
N PRO A 368 -5.53 -24.18 1.78
CA PRO A 368 -5.60 -23.28 2.94
C PRO A 368 -5.19 -21.83 2.62
N VAL A 369 -5.62 -20.88 3.46
CA VAL A 369 -5.18 -19.47 3.38
C VAL A 369 -3.69 -19.40 3.74
N ARG A 370 -2.90 -18.68 2.95
CA ARG A 370 -1.50 -18.38 3.27
C ARG A 370 -1.38 -16.94 3.65
N VAL A 371 -0.63 -16.67 4.72
CA VAL A 371 -0.38 -15.33 5.23
C VAL A 371 1.12 -15.16 5.41
N GLU A 372 1.67 -14.09 4.84
CA GLU A 372 3.05 -13.67 5.00
C GLU A 372 3.05 -12.27 5.60
N THR A 373 3.79 -12.08 6.68
CA THR A 373 3.86 -10.80 7.39
C THR A 373 5.28 -10.25 7.30
N VAL A 374 5.37 -8.95 7.03
CA VAL A 374 6.63 -8.19 7.05
C VAL A 374 6.52 -7.10 8.10
N ALA A 375 7.45 -7.05 9.02
CA ALA A 375 7.53 -6.06 10.11
C ALA A 375 8.46 -4.90 9.78
N ASN A 376 8.49 -3.90 10.66
CA ASN A 376 9.38 -2.73 10.57
C ASN A 376 9.22 -1.95 9.26
N ILE A 377 8.00 -1.87 8.76
CA ILE A 377 7.72 -1.24 7.47
C ILE A 377 8.08 0.25 7.49
N SER A 378 7.70 0.97 8.55
CA SER A 378 7.99 2.41 8.63
C SER A 378 9.48 2.71 8.49
N ARG A 379 10.34 1.89 9.11
CA ARG A 379 11.80 2.08 9.05
C ARG A 379 12.39 1.73 7.69
N GLN A 380 11.81 0.76 6.99
CA GLN A 380 12.28 0.36 5.66
C GLN A 380 12.08 1.48 4.62
N PHE A 381 11.07 2.35 4.82
CA PHE A 381 10.77 3.48 3.95
C PHE A 381 11.13 4.85 4.54
N ALA A 382 11.90 4.86 5.63
CA ALA A 382 12.48 6.05 6.24
C ALA A 382 13.76 5.68 7.02
N PRO A 383 14.81 5.14 6.34
CA PRO A 383 16.00 4.56 6.99
C PRO A 383 16.82 5.58 7.78
N GLY A 384 16.79 6.86 7.38
CA GLY A 384 17.53 7.95 8.04
C GLY A 384 16.77 8.65 9.14
N ALA A 385 15.48 8.37 9.32
CA ALA A 385 14.65 9.10 10.26
C ALA A 385 14.81 8.61 11.70
N THR A 386 14.77 9.56 12.64
CA THR A 386 14.81 9.29 14.09
C THR A 386 13.45 9.60 14.72
N GLY A 387 13.03 8.80 15.70
CA GLY A 387 11.77 8.98 16.42
C GLY A 387 10.61 8.15 15.87
N ARG A 388 9.37 8.61 16.14
CA ARG A 388 8.15 7.91 15.70
C ARG A 388 7.90 8.18 14.22
N LEU A 389 7.99 7.15 13.41
CA LEU A 389 7.78 7.21 11.96
C LEU A 389 6.29 7.12 11.60
N ALA A 390 5.89 7.88 10.58
CA ALA A 390 4.61 7.66 9.94
C ALA A 390 4.64 6.35 9.14
N PHE A 391 3.55 5.60 9.20
CA PHE A 391 3.41 4.37 8.43
C PHE A 391 3.20 4.73 6.95
N PRO A 392 3.94 4.10 6.01
CA PRO A 392 3.83 4.43 4.58
C PRO A 392 2.51 3.93 3.99
N GLU A 393 1.99 4.68 3.01
CA GLU A 393 0.78 4.36 2.28
C GLU A 393 1.08 3.60 0.99
N ILE A 394 0.21 2.66 0.62
CA ILE A 394 0.29 1.92 -0.63
C ILE A 394 -0.41 2.76 -1.70
N SER A 395 0.37 3.39 -2.59
CA SER A 395 -0.15 4.23 -3.68
C SER A 395 -0.55 3.43 -4.92
N GLY A 396 -0.13 2.17 -5.01
CA GLY A 396 -0.56 1.27 -6.08
C GLY A 396 0.34 0.06 -6.28
N TRP A 397 -0.23 -1.00 -6.87
CA TRP A 397 0.49 -2.18 -7.30
C TRP A 397 0.28 -2.36 -8.80
N CYS A 398 1.28 -2.11 -9.62
CA CYS A 398 1.16 -2.16 -11.07
C CYS A 398 1.56 -3.53 -11.64
N ARG A 399 0.98 -3.85 -12.80
CA ARG A 399 1.40 -4.98 -13.64
C ARG A 399 2.61 -4.63 -14.51
N CYS A 400 3.44 -3.69 -14.07
CA CYS A 400 4.57 -3.22 -14.84
C CYS A 400 5.58 -4.35 -15.03
N GLU A 401 5.81 -4.77 -16.25
CA GLU A 401 6.94 -5.61 -16.62
C GLU A 401 8.21 -4.73 -16.69
N ARG A 402 9.36 -5.35 -16.48
CA ARG A 402 10.67 -4.66 -16.53
C ARG A 402 10.96 -4.14 -17.91
#